data_7df3dd38e91b7edc6757ca9ec7716384
#
_entry.id   7df3dd38e91b7edc6757ca9ec7716384
#
_cell.length_a   1.000
_cell.length_b   1.000
_cell.length_c   1.000
_cell.angle_alpha   90.00
_cell.angle_beta   90.00
_cell.angle_gamma   90.00
#
_symmetry.space_group_name_H-M   'P 1'
#
loop_
_entity.id
_entity.type
_entity.pdbx_description
1 polymer ?
#
loop_
_entity_poly.entity_id
_entity_poly.type
_entity_poly.pdbx_seq_one_letter_code
_entity_poly.pdbx_strand_id
1 'polypeptide(L)'
;MAKIMRPNDDVDPQGRRLPIKLDTTTNGEFAPLPLDASLRHANALASEWAGTFSKKIGRTRRTFLMSACGAASTLLAFNAAHARAGRLGGYFEIAAEAAMDPQLAAAEVGKKEFIFDVQGHFVNPTGAWTRSLPPGAQPLRMPKTECELADQGGERAYLQCIGPDEFIKDVFLDSDTDLMVLSFVPSTREGEPLTIEEAIATRDIVEKMEGSKRLLLHGRVNPNQKGDVEDMERLTKLGVVAFKTYTQWGPDGEGFWMTDDVGIAFVEKAQRLGVRNICIHKGLPFGRRSYEHSTCRDIGPIAKRFPNMNFLIYHSGFVSEQPEGPYDPKRTDGIDSLVTSVLEAGVKPNSNVYAELGSTWRFLSMRDPTSAAHAMGKLFKYIGENSVLWGTDSIWYGSPQDQIQAFRTFQISEALREKFDYPTITPTLRAKVFGLNATKPYKLSVNDIRRHTEGDVVAQSKLAYSERPNPSFVTYGPRTRREFLNLQHWHGGEP
;
A
#
# COMPACT_ATOMS: atom_id res chain seq x y z
N MET A 1 -40.56 11.97 -11.37
CA MET A 1 -40.38 12.84 -10.19
C MET A 1 -38.91 12.84 -9.85
N ALA A 2 -38.20 13.92 -10.06
CA ALA A 2 -36.82 14.07 -9.63
C ALA A 2 -36.80 14.04 -8.10
N LYS A 3 -36.06 13.09 -7.52
CA LYS A 3 -35.86 12.98 -6.10
C LYS A 3 -35.13 14.26 -5.65
N ILE A 4 -35.82 15.14 -4.94
CA ILE A 4 -35.18 16.31 -4.36
C ILE A 4 -34.10 15.76 -3.40
N MET A 5 -32.83 15.88 -3.79
CA MET A 5 -31.72 15.51 -2.93
C MET A 5 -31.78 16.35 -1.66
N ARG A 6 -31.99 15.70 -0.52
CA ARG A 6 -31.93 16.38 0.77
C ARG A 6 -30.48 16.79 1.04
N PRO A 7 -30.22 17.82 1.85
CA PRO A 7 -28.86 18.24 2.21
C PRO A 7 -27.97 17.11 2.74
N ASN A 8 -28.56 16.06 3.31
CA ASN A 8 -27.87 14.86 3.80
C ASN A 8 -27.56 13.81 2.71
N ASP A 9 -28.07 13.98 1.47
CA ASP A 9 -27.75 13.07 0.37
C ASP A 9 -26.34 13.34 -0.20
N ASP A 10 -25.69 14.42 0.24
CA ASP A 10 -24.30 14.80 -0.12
C ASP A 10 -23.24 14.26 0.87
N VAL A 11 -23.67 13.41 1.78
CA VAL A 11 -22.74 12.63 2.64
C VAL A 11 -22.05 11.59 1.76
N ASP A 12 -20.72 11.52 1.86
CA ASP A 12 -19.92 10.52 1.16
C ASP A 12 -19.73 9.24 2.00
N PRO A 13 -20.73 8.33 2.04
CA PRO A 13 -20.69 7.15 2.90
C PRO A 13 -19.62 6.16 2.47
N GLN A 14 -19.08 6.33 1.26
CA GLN A 14 -17.99 5.52 0.71
C GLN A 14 -16.61 6.16 0.91
N GLY A 15 -16.54 7.38 1.46
CA GLY A 15 -15.29 8.10 1.72
C GLY A 15 -14.48 8.50 0.48
N ARG A 16 -15.09 8.50 -0.70
CA ARG A 16 -14.39 8.74 -1.98
C ARG A 16 -14.08 10.20 -2.27
N ARG A 17 -14.79 11.11 -1.62
CA ARG A 17 -14.64 12.57 -1.79
C ARG A 17 -13.90 13.22 -0.63
N LEU A 18 -13.56 12.45 0.38
CA LEU A 18 -12.78 12.91 1.51
C LEU A 18 -11.28 12.75 1.22
N PRO A 19 -10.42 13.66 1.69
CA PRO A 19 -8.97 13.56 1.48
C PRO A 19 -8.37 12.34 2.17
N ILE A 20 -8.95 11.88 3.27
CA ILE A 20 -8.64 10.61 3.92
C ILE A 20 -9.79 9.66 3.59
N LYS A 21 -9.49 8.65 2.78
CA LYS A 21 -10.51 7.78 2.17
C LYS A 21 -10.81 6.58 3.06
N LEU A 22 -11.97 6.58 3.70
CA LEU A 22 -12.53 5.44 4.44
C LEU A 22 -13.65 4.82 3.61
N ASP A 23 -13.31 3.90 2.73
CA ASP A 23 -14.24 3.25 1.81
C ASP A 23 -14.11 1.71 1.85
N THR A 24 -14.80 1.01 0.96
CA THR A 24 -14.81 -0.45 0.86
C THR A 24 -13.74 -0.99 -0.08
N THR A 25 -12.93 -0.13 -0.70
CA THR A 25 -11.96 -0.52 -1.72
C THR A 25 -10.88 -1.44 -1.15
N THR A 26 -10.59 -2.50 -1.89
CA THR A 26 -9.46 -3.41 -1.65
C THR A 26 -8.49 -3.38 -2.82
N ASN A 27 -7.34 -4.02 -2.65
CA ASN A 27 -6.38 -4.23 -3.73
C ASN A 27 -6.71 -5.44 -4.63
N GLY A 28 -7.81 -6.13 -4.37
CA GLY A 28 -8.20 -7.34 -5.08
C GLY A 28 -7.70 -8.65 -4.46
N GLU A 29 -7.00 -8.60 -3.35
CA GLU A 29 -6.49 -9.76 -2.64
C GLU A 29 -7.44 -10.25 -1.54
N PHE A 30 -8.44 -9.46 -1.22
CA PHE A 30 -9.52 -9.83 -0.30
C PHE A 30 -10.85 -9.22 -0.75
N ALA A 31 -11.95 -9.87 -0.36
CA ALA A 31 -13.27 -9.38 -0.70
C ALA A 31 -13.57 -8.06 0.04
N PRO A 32 -14.15 -7.07 -0.63
CA PRO A 32 -14.54 -5.83 -0.01
C PRO A 32 -15.46 -6.05 1.20
N LEU A 33 -15.07 -5.53 2.35
CA LEU A 33 -15.88 -5.57 3.55
C LEU A 33 -16.76 -4.32 3.65
N PRO A 34 -18.07 -4.46 3.87
CA PRO A 34 -18.96 -3.32 4.03
C PRO A 34 -18.53 -2.41 5.19
N LEU A 35 -18.76 -1.12 5.04
CA LEU A 35 -18.62 -0.19 6.17
C LEU A 35 -19.73 -0.47 7.21
N ASP A 36 -19.34 -0.63 8.45
CA ASP A 36 -20.28 -0.70 9.57
C ASP A 36 -20.94 0.67 9.88
N ALA A 37 -21.84 0.71 10.82
CA ALA A 37 -22.54 1.95 11.18
C ALA A 37 -21.59 3.03 11.70
N SER A 38 -20.53 2.65 12.43
CA SER A 38 -19.55 3.59 12.99
C SER A 38 -18.68 4.19 11.90
N LEU A 39 -18.27 3.39 10.92
CA LEU A 39 -17.48 3.85 9.79
C LEU A 39 -18.27 4.77 8.84
N ARG A 40 -19.56 4.44 8.60
CA ARG A 40 -20.44 5.36 7.86
C ARG A 40 -20.66 6.66 8.61
N HIS A 41 -20.79 6.60 9.95
CA HIS A 41 -20.88 7.80 10.79
C HIS A 41 -19.60 8.63 10.74
N ALA A 42 -18.42 8.01 10.71
CA ALA A 42 -17.13 8.70 10.56
C ALA A 42 -17.10 9.54 9.28
N ASN A 43 -17.49 8.95 8.13
CA ASN A 43 -17.57 9.66 6.86
C ASN A 43 -18.60 10.79 6.87
N ALA A 44 -19.79 10.54 7.48
CA ALA A 44 -20.83 11.55 7.62
C ALA A 44 -20.35 12.75 8.43
N LEU A 45 -19.70 12.48 9.56
CA LEU A 45 -19.15 13.51 10.45
C LEU A 45 -18.03 14.31 9.79
N ALA A 46 -17.11 13.64 9.11
CA ALA A 46 -16.04 14.30 8.36
C ALA A 46 -16.61 15.21 7.27
N SER A 47 -17.63 14.74 6.56
CA SER A 47 -18.33 15.52 5.53
C SER A 47 -19.05 16.74 6.11
N GLU A 48 -19.72 16.60 7.25
CA GLU A 48 -20.36 17.70 7.98
C GLU A 48 -19.34 18.74 8.44
N TRP A 49 -18.24 18.29 9.07
CA TRP A 49 -17.19 19.16 9.54
C TRP A 49 -16.50 19.93 8.39
N ALA A 50 -16.25 19.27 7.27
CA ALA A 50 -15.70 19.92 6.09
C ALA A 50 -16.63 21.06 5.60
N GLY A 51 -17.94 20.86 5.61
CA GLY A 51 -18.91 21.91 5.26
C GLY A 51 -18.96 23.06 6.27
N THR A 52 -18.78 22.76 7.55
CA THR A 52 -18.81 23.74 8.64
C THR A 52 -17.50 24.56 8.68
N PHE A 53 -16.37 23.89 8.70
CA PHE A 53 -15.07 24.57 8.85
C PHE A 53 -14.67 25.33 7.59
N SER A 54 -15.00 24.83 6.38
CA SER A 54 -14.76 25.59 5.16
C SER A 54 -15.42 26.96 5.16
N LYS A 55 -16.67 27.04 5.62
CA LYS A 55 -17.41 28.31 5.77
C LYS A 55 -16.76 29.23 6.80
N LYS A 56 -16.35 28.67 7.96
CA LYS A 56 -15.73 29.45 9.05
C LYS A 56 -14.43 30.13 8.62
N ILE A 57 -13.62 29.48 7.78
CA ILE A 57 -12.35 30.02 7.28
C ILE A 57 -12.48 30.69 5.90
N GLY A 58 -13.71 30.92 5.41
CA GLY A 58 -13.97 31.62 4.14
C GLY A 58 -13.49 30.90 2.87
N ARG A 59 -13.47 29.56 2.88
CA ARG A 59 -13.05 28.75 1.72
C ARG A 59 -14.23 27.97 1.13
N THR A 60 -14.14 27.61 -0.16
CA THR A 60 -15.04 26.64 -0.72
C THR A 60 -14.80 25.26 -0.10
N ARG A 61 -15.81 24.40 -0.06
CA ARG A 61 -15.65 23.03 0.44
C ARG A 61 -14.53 22.28 -0.29
N ARG A 62 -14.44 22.37 -1.63
CA ARG A 62 -13.39 21.74 -2.42
C ARG A 62 -12.00 22.24 -2.03
N THR A 63 -11.80 23.54 -1.99
CA THR A 63 -10.50 24.12 -1.59
C THR A 63 -10.11 23.76 -0.16
N PHE A 64 -11.10 23.63 0.72
CA PHE A 64 -10.88 23.16 2.10
C PHE A 64 -10.40 21.70 2.12
N LEU A 65 -11.12 20.81 1.44
CA LEU A 65 -10.76 19.39 1.39
C LEU A 65 -9.38 19.12 0.76
N MET A 66 -8.95 19.95 -0.20
CA MET A 66 -7.61 19.86 -0.80
C MET A 66 -6.50 20.45 0.10
N SER A 67 -6.83 21.01 1.25
CA SER A 67 -5.86 21.63 2.16
C SER A 67 -5.50 20.69 3.34
N ALA A 68 -4.40 21.02 4.03
CA ALA A 68 -4.03 20.35 5.28
C ALA A 68 -5.15 20.39 6.33
N CYS A 69 -5.92 21.49 6.41
CA CYS A 69 -7.10 21.58 7.30
C CYS A 69 -8.16 20.54 6.96
N GLY A 70 -8.38 20.23 5.68
CA GLY A 70 -9.32 19.19 5.25
C GLY A 70 -8.91 17.81 5.72
N ALA A 71 -7.61 17.47 5.58
CA ALA A 71 -7.06 16.22 6.08
C ALA A 71 -7.14 16.13 7.61
N ALA A 72 -6.68 17.18 8.33
CA ALA A 72 -6.75 17.25 9.78
C ALA A 72 -8.19 17.12 10.30
N SER A 73 -9.13 17.86 9.71
CA SER A 73 -10.56 17.77 10.05
C SER A 73 -11.14 16.37 9.84
N THR A 74 -10.72 15.68 8.76
CA THR A 74 -11.20 14.33 8.47
C THR A 74 -10.69 13.32 9.49
N LEU A 75 -9.40 13.37 9.84
CA LEU A 75 -8.81 12.49 10.85
C LEU A 75 -9.38 12.76 12.26
N LEU A 76 -9.62 14.01 12.61
CA LEU A 76 -10.30 14.37 13.87
C LEU A 76 -11.73 13.82 13.93
N ALA A 77 -12.48 13.88 12.83
CA ALA A 77 -13.82 13.29 12.75
C ALA A 77 -13.79 11.77 12.91
N PHE A 78 -12.75 11.11 12.34
CA PHE A 78 -12.55 9.67 12.52
C PHE A 78 -12.22 9.33 13.98
N ASN A 79 -11.36 10.10 14.65
CA ASN A 79 -11.12 9.94 16.09
C ASN A 79 -12.41 10.01 16.89
N ALA A 80 -13.24 11.02 16.65
CA ALA A 80 -14.50 11.19 17.37
C ALA A 80 -15.47 10.01 17.15
N ALA A 81 -15.58 9.53 15.91
CA ALA A 81 -16.43 8.40 15.58
C ALA A 81 -15.92 7.09 16.18
N HIS A 82 -14.61 6.85 16.14
CA HIS A 82 -13.99 5.66 16.74
C HIS A 82 -14.08 5.66 18.27
N ALA A 83 -13.85 6.81 18.90
CA ALA A 83 -14.02 6.95 20.34
C ALA A 83 -15.47 6.65 20.77
N ARG A 84 -16.48 7.16 20.03
CA ARG A 84 -17.88 6.83 20.26
C ARG A 84 -18.19 5.34 20.11
N ALA A 85 -17.45 4.65 19.23
CA ALA A 85 -17.59 3.21 19.01
C ALA A 85 -16.77 2.35 19.99
N GLY A 86 -16.07 2.96 20.96
CA GLY A 86 -15.19 2.25 21.91
C GLY A 86 -13.88 1.73 21.32
N ARG A 87 -13.49 2.18 20.12
CA ARG A 87 -12.22 1.82 19.46
C ARG A 87 -11.11 2.78 19.90
N LEU A 88 -10.55 2.53 21.09
CA LEU A 88 -9.66 3.46 21.79
C LEU A 88 -8.18 3.04 21.80
N GLY A 89 -7.83 1.94 21.12
CA GLY A 89 -6.46 1.41 21.13
C GLY A 89 -5.45 2.23 20.33
N GLY A 90 -5.92 2.95 19.31
CA GLY A 90 -5.14 3.88 18.50
C GLY A 90 -5.93 5.15 18.20
N TYR A 91 -5.22 6.21 17.82
CA TYR A 91 -5.81 7.51 17.48
C TYR A 91 -4.87 8.32 16.59
N PHE A 92 -5.40 9.35 15.94
CA PHE A 92 -4.62 10.32 15.19
C PHE A 92 -4.35 11.54 16.08
N GLU A 93 -3.09 11.79 16.39
CA GLU A 93 -2.63 12.88 17.26
C GLU A 93 -2.63 14.19 16.46
N ILE A 94 -3.74 14.93 16.57
CA ILE A 94 -3.95 16.19 15.85
C ILE A 94 -4.65 17.17 16.82
N ALA A 95 -4.13 18.39 16.90
CA ALA A 95 -4.78 19.44 17.66
C ALA A 95 -6.13 19.83 17.01
N ALA A 96 -7.15 20.07 17.83
CA ALA A 96 -8.48 20.40 17.32
C ALA A 96 -8.49 21.68 16.46
N GLU A 97 -7.63 22.62 16.79
CA GLU A 97 -7.44 23.90 16.10
C GLU A 97 -6.92 23.72 14.66
N ALA A 98 -6.18 22.62 14.38
CA ALA A 98 -5.67 22.30 13.04
C ALA A 98 -6.78 22.13 12.00
N ALA A 99 -8.02 21.85 12.43
CA ALA A 99 -9.17 21.85 11.52
C ALA A 99 -9.44 23.22 10.86
N MET A 100 -8.96 24.31 11.45
CA MET A 100 -9.22 25.68 10.98
C MET A 100 -7.96 26.56 10.89
N ASP A 101 -6.84 26.13 11.42
CA ASP A 101 -5.55 26.80 11.34
C ASP A 101 -4.66 26.14 10.27
N PRO A 102 -4.46 26.78 9.09
CA PRO A 102 -3.66 26.19 8.02
C PRO A 102 -2.18 25.98 8.37
N GLN A 103 -1.60 26.82 9.24
CA GLN A 103 -0.20 26.67 9.64
C GLN A 103 -0.03 25.48 10.57
N LEU A 104 -0.90 25.37 11.56
CA LEU A 104 -0.90 24.23 12.48
C LEU A 104 -1.20 22.93 11.74
N ALA A 105 -2.22 22.91 10.88
CA ALA A 105 -2.53 21.74 10.05
C ALA A 105 -1.33 21.31 9.19
N ALA A 106 -0.68 22.25 8.51
CA ALA A 106 0.51 21.97 7.71
C ALA A 106 1.67 21.46 8.58
N ALA A 107 1.81 21.95 9.82
CA ALA A 107 2.81 21.46 10.76
C ALA A 107 2.54 20.02 11.23
N GLU A 108 1.29 19.57 11.28
CA GLU A 108 0.93 18.22 11.76
C GLU A 108 0.84 17.19 10.63
N VAL A 109 0.15 17.50 9.53
CA VAL A 109 -0.08 16.54 8.43
C VAL A 109 0.77 16.77 7.19
N GLY A 110 1.55 17.88 7.12
CA GLY A 110 2.41 18.21 5.99
C GLY A 110 3.71 17.40 5.95
N LYS A 111 4.39 17.43 4.82
CA LYS A 111 5.62 16.67 4.58
C LYS A 111 6.74 17.09 5.52
N LYS A 112 7.39 16.11 6.15
CA LYS A 112 8.56 16.28 7.03
C LYS A 112 9.62 15.23 6.77
N GLU A 113 9.20 14.03 6.37
CA GLU A 113 10.02 12.84 6.26
C GLU A 113 10.44 12.60 4.81
N PHE A 114 11.51 11.84 4.62
CA PHE A 114 11.82 11.16 3.38
C PHE A 114 10.93 9.92 3.28
N ILE A 115 10.17 9.78 2.19
CA ILE A 115 9.21 8.70 1.99
C ILE A 115 9.67 7.79 0.86
N PHE A 116 10.01 6.56 1.22
CA PHE A 116 10.36 5.49 0.31
C PHE A 116 9.29 4.39 0.39
N ASP A 117 8.41 4.37 -0.59
CA ASP A 117 7.37 3.37 -0.74
C ASP A 117 7.93 2.14 -1.46
N VAL A 118 7.95 0.99 -0.79
CA VAL A 118 8.55 -0.23 -1.35
C VAL A 118 7.56 -1.08 -2.15
N GLN A 119 6.28 -0.63 -2.29
CA GLN A 119 5.26 -1.38 -3.02
C GLN A 119 4.28 -0.47 -3.76
N GLY A 120 4.43 -0.41 -5.09
CA GLY A 120 3.47 0.21 -5.98
C GLY A 120 3.20 -0.65 -7.21
N HIS A 121 2.08 -0.42 -7.86
CA HIS A 121 1.59 -1.17 -9.02
C HIS A 121 0.94 -0.25 -10.04
N PHE A 122 1.08 -0.58 -11.32
CA PHE A 122 0.20 -0.13 -12.39
C PHE A 122 0.13 -1.21 -13.48
N VAL A 123 -0.80 -1.07 -14.41
CA VAL A 123 -0.90 -1.96 -15.57
C VAL A 123 -0.56 -1.20 -16.84
N ASN A 124 -0.09 -1.91 -17.88
CA ASN A 124 0.00 -1.31 -19.21
C ASN A 124 -1.35 -1.42 -19.92
N PRO A 125 -2.09 -0.32 -20.13
CA PRO A 125 -3.43 -0.35 -20.72
C PRO A 125 -3.47 -0.87 -22.16
N THR A 126 -2.34 -0.83 -22.85
CA THR A 126 -2.18 -1.23 -24.27
C THR A 126 -1.20 -2.39 -24.42
N GLY A 127 -0.79 -3.02 -23.35
CA GLY A 127 0.17 -4.14 -23.32
C GLY A 127 -0.29 -5.35 -24.13
N ALA A 128 0.65 -6.22 -24.42
CA ALA A 128 0.41 -7.44 -25.23
C ALA A 128 -0.69 -8.32 -24.63
N TRP A 129 -0.80 -8.36 -23.30
CA TRP A 129 -1.81 -9.11 -22.56
C TRP A 129 -3.25 -8.76 -22.95
N THR A 130 -3.51 -7.50 -23.36
CA THR A 130 -4.85 -7.07 -23.78
C THR A 130 -5.28 -7.67 -25.11
N ARG A 131 -4.34 -8.14 -25.92
CA ARG A 131 -4.62 -8.69 -27.27
C ARG A 131 -5.09 -10.14 -27.22
N SER A 132 -4.70 -10.89 -26.19
CA SER A 132 -5.13 -12.28 -25.97
C SER A 132 -6.50 -12.40 -25.32
N LEU A 133 -7.11 -11.29 -24.92
CA LEU A 133 -8.41 -11.28 -24.27
C LEU A 133 -9.55 -11.54 -25.27
N PRO A 134 -10.56 -12.34 -24.89
CA PRO A 134 -11.76 -12.52 -25.71
C PRO A 134 -12.45 -11.17 -26.01
N PRO A 135 -13.18 -11.07 -27.16
CA PRO A 135 -14.02 -9.91 -27.43
C PRO A 135 -15.01 -9.64 -26.29
N GLY A 136 -15.18 -8.38 -25.90
CA GLY A 136 -16.07 -8.00 -24.79
C GLY A 136 -15.50 -8.27 -23.40
N ALA A 137 -14.32 -8.87 -23.28
CA ALA A 137 -13.65 -9.09 -21.99
C ALA A 137 -13.29 -7.76 -21.31
N GLN A 138 -13.59 -7.66 -20.04
CA GLN A 138 -13.35 -6.47 -19.21
C GLN A 138 -12.49 -6.83 -17.99
N PRO A 139 -11.21 -7.23 -18.21
CA PRO A 139 -10.31 -7.55 -17.12
C PRO A 139 -10.07 -6.31 -16.28
N LEU A 140 -9.83 -6.50 -14.98
CA LEU A 140 -9.56 -5.40 -14.06
C LEU A 140 -10.61 -4.28 -14.08
N ARG A 141 -11.84 -4.58 -14.56
CA ARG A 141 -12.91 -3.57 -14.57
C ARG A 141 -13.33 -3.28 -13.14
N MET A 142 -12.82 -2.19 -12.68
CA MET A 142 -13.22 -1.51 -11.48
C MET A 142 -14.43 -0.62 -11.79
N PRO A 143 -15.13 -0.08 -10.81
CA PRO A 143 -16.13 0.95 -11.06
C PRO A 143 -15.52 2.05 -11.92
N LYS A 144 -16.36 2.66 -12.78
CA LYS A 144 -15.91 3.79 -13.61
C LYS A 144 -15.22 4.79 -12.67
N THR A 145 -13.94 4.92 -12.83
CA THR A 145 -13.14 5.91 -12.10
C THR A 145 -13.37 7.26 -12.77
N GLU A 146 -13.37 8.33 -12.01
CA GLU A 146 -13.48 9.70 -12.54
C GLU A 146 -12.16 10.17 -13.16
N CYS A 147 -11.46 9.28 -13.83
CA CYS A 147 -10.23 9.55 -14.53
C CYS A 147 -10.59 10.10 -15.92
N GLU A 148 -10.09 11.28 -16.24
CA GLU A 148 -10.37 11.96 -17.51
C GLU A 148 -9.97 11.13 -18.73
N LEU A 149 -8.97 10.27 -18.60
CA LEU A 149 -8.48 9.40 -19.66
C LEU A 149 -9.49 8.30 -20.04
N ALA A 150 -10.36 7.88 -19.12
CA ALA A 150 -11.38 6.87 -19.40
C ALA A 150 -12.47 7.36 -20.35
N ASP A 151 -12.69 8.67 -20.41
CA ASP A 151 -13.73 9.29 -21.25
C ASP A 151 -13.24 9.56 -22.69
N GLN A 152 -11.94 9.38 -22.96
CA GLN A 152 -11.32 9.70 -24.25
C GLN A 152 -11.13 8.49 -25.18
N GLY A 153 -11.55 7.28 -24.78
CA GLY A 153 -11.18 6.07 -25.48
C GLY A 153 -12.28 5.03 -25.64
N GLY A 154 -11.91 3.90 -26.25
CA GLY A 154 -12.77 2.77 -26.52
C GLY A 154 -13.14 1.93 -25.29
N GLU A 155 -13.64 0.72 -25.52
CA GLU A 155 -14.20 -0.20 -24.53
C GLU A 155 -13.31 -0.46 -23.30
N ARG A 156 -11.98 -0.34 -23.44
CA ARG A 156 -10.99 -0.60 -22.39
C ARG A 156 -10.28 0.67 -21.88
N ALA A 157 -10.79 1.85 -22.24
CA ALA A 157 -10.17 3.11 -21.79
C ALA A 157 -10.09 3.27 -20.27
N TYR A 158 -10.95 2.59 -19.52
CA TYR A 158 -10.88 2.52 -18.05
C TYR A 158 -9.55 2.00 -17.51
N LEU A 159 -8.78 1.21 -18.29
CA LEU A 159 -7.45 0.74 -17.90
C LEU A 159 -6.43 1.88 -17.81
N GLN A 160 -6.66 3.00 -18.51
CA GLN A 160 -5.79 4.18 -18.40
C GLN A 160 -5.77 4.74 -16.96
N CYS A 161 -6.87 4.59 -16.23
CA CYS A 161 -6.98 5.05 -14.85
C CYS A 161 -6.09 4.27 -13.84
N ILE A 162 -5.59 3.12 -14.25
CA ILE A 162 -4.63 2.31 -13.48
C ILE A 162 -3.31 2.12 -14.26
N GLY A 163 -3.08 2.98 -15.24
CA GLY A 163 -1.89 3.02 -16.07
C GLY A 163 -0.78 3.94 -15.52
N PRO A 164 0.32 4.06 -16.26
CA PRO A 164 1.51 4.78 -15.81
C PRO A 164 1.28 6.28 -15.57
N ASP A 165 0.44 6.94 -16.37
CA ASP A 165 0.22 8.39 -16.23
C ASP A 165 -0.51 8.73 -14.93
N GLU A 166 -1.60 8.01 -14.62
CA GLU A 166 -2.30 8.16 -13.34
C GLU A 166 -1.44 7.72 -12.16
N PHE A 167 -0.62 6.68 -12.34
CA PHE A 167 0.34 6.26 -11.31
C PHE A 167 1.32 7.39 -10.98
N ILE A 168 1.94 8.04 -11.98
CA ILE A 168 2.87 9.14 -11.77
C ILE A 168 2.16 10.32 -11.07
N LYS A 169 0.94 10.65 -11.51
CA LYS A 169 0.14 11.72 -10.91
C LYS A 169 -0.17 11.40 -9.45
N ASP A 170 -0.78 10.26 -9.17
CA ASP A 170 -1.24 9.90 -7.82
C ASP A 170 -0.08 9.73 -6.84
N VAL A 171 1.00 9.05 -7.28
CA VAL A 171 2.13 8.71 -6.41
C VAL A 171 3.07 9.89 -6.20
N PHE A 172 3.44 10.62 -7.26
CA PHE A 172 4.49 11.63 -7.15
C PHE A 172 3.96 13.06 -7.11
N LEU A 173 2.85 13.38 -7.77
CA LEU A 173 2.31 14.73 -7.77
C LEU A 173 1.33 14.95 -6.61
N ASP A 174 0.40 14.04 -6.42
CA ASP A 174 -0.66 14.12 -5.39
C ASP A 174 -0.24 13.56 -4.02
N SER A 175 0.97 13.04 -3.86
CA SER A 175 1.45 12.55 -2.56
C SER A 175 2.86 13.03 -2.22
N ASP A 176 3.26 12.78 -0.97
CA ASP A 176 4.58 13.14 -0.44
C ASP A 176 5.66 12.07 -0.75
N THR A 177 5.34 11.06 -1.55
CA THR A 177 6.29 9.99 -1.90
C THR A 177 7.50 10.55 -2.66
N ASP A 178 8.69 10.20 -2.20
CA ASP A 178 9.95 10.61 -2.83
C ASP A 178 10.51 9.54 -3.76
N LEU A 179 10.39 8.26 -3.38
CA LEU A 179 10.92 7.11 -4.09
C LEU A 179 9.94 5.95 -3.99
N MET A 180 9.80 5.16 -5.04
CA MET A 180 8.95 3.99 -5.05
C MET A 180 9.62 2.78 -5.72
N VAL A 181 9.27 1.59 -5.25
CA VAL A 181 9.56 0.34 -5.96
C VAL A 181 8.30 -0.13 -6.67
N LEU A 182 8.39 -0.26 -7.99
CA LEU A 182 7.32 -0.85 -8.79
C LEU A 182 7.37 -2.37 -8.66
N SER A 183 6.29 -2.94 -8.21
CA SER A 183 6.07 -4.37 -8.02
C SER A 183 5.14 -4.93 -9.09
N PHE A 184 5.21 -6.22 -9.34
CA PHE A 184 4.41 -6.91 -10.35
C PHE A 184 3.41 -7.85 -9.66
N VAL A 185 2.23 -7.98 -10.25
CA VAL A 185 1.22 -8.93 -9.79
C VAL A 185 1.56 -10.37 -10.25
N PRO A 186 1.09 -11.41 -9.56
CA PRO A 186 1.28 -12.78 -10.01
C PRO A 186 0.48 -13.03 -11.30
N SER A 187 1.13 -13.62 -12.29
CA SER A 187 0.51 -13.92 -13.58
C SER A 187 1.30 -15.02 -14.30
N THR A 188 0.68 -15.65 -15.30
CA THR A 188 1.43 -16.41 -16.30
C THR A 188 2.26 -15.45 -17.16
N ARG A 189 3.30 -15.94 -17.81
CA ARG A 189 4.19 -15.11 -18.67
C ARG A 189 3.41 -14.45 -19.81
N GLU A 190 2.43 -15.14 -20.37
CA GLU A 190 1.62 -14.66 -21.49
C GLU A 190 0.55 -13.65 -21.08
N GLY A 191 0.12 -13.71 -19.81
CA GLY A 191 -0.95 -12.87 -19.26
C GLY A 191 -0.46 -11.72 -18.38
N GLU A 192 0.82 -11.37 -18.42
CA GLU A 192 1.44 -10.38 -17.54
C GLU A 192 0.88 -8.96 -17.79
N PRO A 193 0.13 -8.35 -16.85
CA PRO A 193 -0.49 -7.04 -17.06
C PRO A 193 0.51 -5.89 -17.20
N LEU A 194 1.75 -6.11 -16.78
CA LEU A 194 2.88 -5.21 -16.95
C LEU A 194 4.14 -6.09 -17.07
N THR A 195 4.84 -5.99 -18.19
CA THR A 195 6.13 -6.66 -18.35
C THR A 195 7.27 -5.81 -17.79
N ILE A 196 8.41 -6.44 -17.55
CA ILE A 196 9.60 -5.72 -17.08
C ILE A 196 10.09 -4.70 -18.12
N GLU A 197 9.96 -4.97 -19.41
CA GLU A 197 10.32 -4.06 -20.49
C GLU A 197 9.40 -2.83 -20.51
N GLU A 198 8.09 -3.02 -20.31
CA GLU A 198 7.12 -1.93 -20.20
C GLU A 198 7.38 -1.07 -18.95
N ALA A 199 7.73 -1.71 -17.83
CA ALA A 199 8.10 -1.01 -16.62
C ALA A 199 9.41 -0.22 -16.77
N ILE A 200 10.40 -0.78 -17.49
CA ILE A 200 11.64 -0.08 -17.83
C ILE A 200 11.32 1.17 -18.69
N ALA A 201 10.44 1.05 -19.68
CA ALA A 201 10.05 2.19 -20.49
C ALA A 201 9.42 3.31 -19.63
N THR A 202 8.62 2.95 -18.64
CA THR A 202 8.08 3.94 -17.69
C THR A 202 9.17 4.54 -16.81
N ARG A 203 10.08 3.74 -16.30
CA ARG A 203 11.24 4.22 -15.54
C ARG A 203 12.06 5.20 -16.37
N ASP A 204 12.33 4.87 -17.62
CA ASP A 204 13.10 5.71 -18.54
C ASP A 204 12.40 7.05 -18.85
N ILE A 205 11.05 7.07 -18.87
CA ILE A 205 10.29 8.32 -18.96
C ILE A 205 10.52 9.18 -17.71
N VAL A 206 10.48 8.57 -16.54
CA VAL A 206 10.74 9.26 -15.26
C VAL A 206 12.21 9.68 -15.15
N GLU A 207 13.16 8.86 -15.65
CA GLU A 207 14.60 9.17 -15.67
C GLU A 207 15.00 10.19 -16.74
N LYS A 208 14.40 10.12 -17.94
CA LYS A 208 14.62 11.09 -19.03
C LYS A 208 14.11 12.48 -18.70
N MET A 209 13.28 12.57 -17.71
CA MET A 209 12.94 13.82 -17.08
C MET A 209 14.11 14.29 -16.17
N GLU A 210 15.34 14.34 -16.71
CA GLU A 210 16.56 14.92 -16.13
C GLU A 210 17.10 14.22 -14.85
N GLY A 211 17.34 12.91 -14.94
CA GLY A 211 18.10 12.19 -13.89
C GLY A 211 17.30 11.83 -12.64
N SER A 212 15.97 11.85 -12.71
CA SER A 212 15.15 11.32 -11.63
C SER A 212 15.35 9.81 -11.48
N LYS A 213 15.68 9.37 -10.27
CA LYS A 213 15.82 7.95 -9.90
C LYS A 213 14.71 7.53 -8.94
N ARG A 214 13.50 8.04 -9.15
CA ARG A 214 12.38 7.86 -8.23
C ARG A 214 11.67 6.52 -8.34
N LEU A 215 11.92 5.76 -9.40
CA LEU A 215 11.26 4.48 -9.63
C LEU A 215 12.29 3.35 -9.72
N LEU A 216 12.24 2.43 -8.76
CA LEU A 216 13.01 1.19 -8.76
C LEU A 216 12.11 0.03 -9.20
N LEU A 217 12.71 -1.09 -9.64
CA LEU A 217 11.95 -2.22 -10.17
C LEU A 217 12.20 -3.49 -9.38
N HIS A 218 11.14 -4.27 -9.13
CA HIS A 218 11.25 -5.67 -8.79
C HIS A 218 11.39 -6.55 -10.04
N GLY A 219 11.98 -7.73 -9.87
CA GLY A 219 11.85 -8.83 -10.81
C GLY A 219 10.81 -9.82 -10.26
N ARG A 220 9.72 -10.09 -11.00
CA ARG A 220 8.78 -11.14 -10.63
C ARG A 220 9.39 -12.51 -10.87
N VAL A 221 9.39 -13.35 -9.85
CA VAL A 221 9.88 -14.74 -9.91
C VAL A 221 8.99 -15.62 -9.05
N ASN A 222 8.27 -16.53 -9.66
CA ASN A 222 7.60 -17.62 -8.96
C ASN A 222 8.35 -18.93 -9.25
N PRO A 223 9.11 -19.46 -8.29
CA PRO A 223 10.00 -20.60 -8.54
C PRO A 223 9.28 -21.90 -8.93
N ASN A 224 7.97 -22.00 -8.67
CA ASN A 224 7.08 -23.08 -9.13
C ASN A 224 6.54 -22.85 -10.55
N GLN A 225 6.88 -21.75 -11.21
CA GLN A 225 6.57 -21.49 -12.62
C GLN A 225 7.81 -21.76 -13.49
N LYS A 226 7.65 -22.62 -14.49
CA LYS A 226 8.73 -22.97 -15.42
C LYS A 226 9.29 -21.72 -16.11
N GLY A 227 10.60 -21.58 -16.11
CA GLY A 227 11.33 -20.50 -16.77
C GLY A 227 11.55 -19.24 -15.90
N ASP A 228 10.85 -19.08 -14.76
CA ASP A 228 11.01 -17.88 -13.91
C ASP A 228 12.38 -17.88 -13.21
N VAL A 229 12.81 -19.01 -12.69
CA VAL A 229 14.12 -19.12 -12.06
C VAL A 229 15.25 -18.94 -13.09
N GLU A 230 15.10 -19.49 -14.28
CA GLU A 230 16.06 -19.33 -15.38
C GLU A 230 16.22 -17.86 -15.78
N ASP A 231 15.12 -17.11 -15.78
CA ASP A 231 15.07 -15.70 -16.21
C ASP A 231 15.72 -14.71 -15.22
N MET A 232 16.01 -15.12 -13.99
CA MET A 232 16.59 -14.25 -12.96
C MET A 232 17.88 -13.55 -13.40
N GLU A 233 18.69 -14.16 -14.26
CA GLU A 233 19.90 -13.55 -14.78
C GLU A 233 19.62 -12.36 -15.71
N ARG A 234 18.59 -12.50 -16.56
CA ARG A 234 18.12 -11.42 -17.43
C ARG A 234 17.56 -10.28 -16.58
N LEU A 235 16.68 -10.57 -15.60
CA LEU A 235 16.12 -9.59 -14.69
C LEU A 235 17.21 -8.81 -13.93
N THR A 236 18.25 -9.51 -13.47
CA THR A 236 19.39 -8.86 -12.79
C THR A 236 20.13 -7.90 -13.72
N LYS A 237 20.36 -8.28 -14.98
CA LYS A 237 20.98 -7.41 -15.98
C LYS A 237 20.13 -6.17 -16.31
N LEU A 238 18.80 -6.28 -16.19
CA LEU A 238 17.87 -5.17 -16.35
C LEU A 238 17.81 -4.23 -15.13
N GLY A 239 18.59 -4.52 -14.07
CA GLY A 239 18.75 -3.64 -12.93
C GLY A 239 17.65 -3.72 -11.88
N VAL A 240 17.00 -4.89 -11.71
CA VAL A 240 16.06 -5.09 -10.61
C VAL A 240 16.76 -5.00 -9.25
N VAL A 241 16.11 -4.40 -8.27
CA VAL A 241 16.67 -4.19 -6.93
C VAL A 241 16.27 -5.27 -5.92
N ALA A 242 15.30 -6.10 -6.30
CA ALA A 242 14.79 -7.21 -5.49
C ALA A 242 14.06 -8.19 -6.40
N PHE A 243 13.88 -9.44 -5.93
CA PHE A 243 12.96 -10.39 -6.53
C PHE A 243 11.67 -10.46 -5.72
N LYS A 244 10.53 -10.40 -6.40
CA LYS A 244 9.18 -10.54 -5.82
C LYS A 244 8.61 -11.92 -6.14
N THR A 245 8.08 -12.59 -5.11
CA THR A 245 7.44 -13.91 -5.24
C THR A 245 6.13 -13.98 -4.48
N TYR A 246 5.27 -14.91 -4.88
CA TYR A 246 3.93 -15.16 -4.33
C TYR A 246 3.82 -16.64 -3.96
N THR A 247 4.02 -16.96 -2.69
CA THR A 247 4.08 -18.34 -2.22
C THR A 247 2.75 -19.10 -2.30
N GLN A 248 1.63 -18.39 -2.25
CA GLN A 248 0.29 -18.98 -2.36
C GLN A 248 -0.20 -19.14 -3.81
N TRP A 249 0.57 -18.67 -4.78
CA TRP A 249 0.21 -18.70 -6.19
C TRP A 249 1.06 -19.70 -6.98
N GLY A 250 0.47 -20.32 -7.99
CA GLY A 250 1.15 -21.13 -8.97
C GLY A 250 0.25 -21.33 -10.20
N PRO A 251 0.84 -21.59 -11.40
CA PRO A 251 0.09 -21.77 -12.63
C PRO A 251 -0.90 -22.94 -12.56
N ASP A 252 -0.60 -23.95 -11.71
CA ASP A 252 -1.46 -25.13 -11.49
C ASP A 252 -2.33 -25.01 -10.22
N GLY A 253 -2.38 -23.83 -9.60
CA GLY A 253 -3.12 -23.58 -8.37
C GLY A 253 -2.40 -24.02 -7.10
N GLU A 254 -1.19 -24.57 -7.19
CA GLU A 254 -0.40 -25.03 -6.06
C GLU A 254 0.56 -23.96 -5.56
N GLY A 255 0.54 -23.70 -4.26
CA GLY A 255 1.53 -22.84 -3.58
C GLY A 255 2.80 -23.62 -3.23
N PHE A 256 3.73 -22.92 -2.59
CA PHE A 256 4.99 -23.49 -2.09
C PHE A 256 5.45 -22.75 -0.84
N TRP A 257 6.31 -23.39 -0.06
CA TRP A 257 7.00 -22.76 1.05
C TRP A 257 8.40 -22.29 0.61
N MET A 258 8.86 -21.18 1.16
CA MET A 258 10.25 -20.74 0.93
C MET A 258 11.28 -21.78 1.44
N THR A 259 10.85 -22.70 2.28
CA THR A 259 11.66 -23.82 2.81
C THR A 259 11.62 -25.08 1.94
N ASP A 260 10.78 -25.13 0.92
CA ASP A 260 10.76 -26.22 -0.06
C ASP A 260 11.97 -26.10 -1.01
N ASP A 261 12.30 -27.18 -1.70
CA ASP A 261 13.46 -27.21 -2.61
C ASP A 261 13.43 -26.10 -3.65
N VAL A 262 12.24 -25.79 -4.20
CA VAL A 262 12.06 -24.69 -5.18
C VAL A 262 12.33 -23.32 -4.56
N GLY A 263 11.86 -23.09 -3.34
CA GLY A 263 12.08 -21.85 -2.60
C GLY A 263 13.56 -21.67 -2.23
N ILE A 264 14.21 -22.74 -1.75
CA ILE A 264 15.62 -22.75 -1.40
C ILE A 264 16.49 -22.48 -2.66
N ALA A 265 16.23 -23.18 -3.77
CA ALA A 265 16.98 -22.99 -5.02
C ALA A 265 16.84 -21.56 -5.55
N PHE A 266 15.65 -20.95 -5.42
CA PHE A 266 15.40 -19.55 -5.75
C PHE A 266 16.28 -18.60 -4.91
N VAL A 267 16.29 -18.76 -3.58
CA VAL A 267 17.09 -17.90 -2.69
C VAL A 267 18.59 -18.08 -2.96
N GLU A 268 19.05 -19.31 -3.18
CA GLU A 268 20.45 -19.59 -3.52
C GLU A 268 20.85 -18.93 -4.85
N LYS A 269 19.98 -18.97 -5.86
CA LYS A 269 20.24 -18.29 -7.14
C LYS A 269 20.26 -16.78 -6.97
N ALA A 270 19.33 -16.20 -6.25
CA ALA A 270 19.33 -14.76 -5.94
C ALA A 270 20.63 -14.33 -5.23
N GLN A 271 21.09 -15.14 -4.27
CA GLN A 271 22.36 -14.91 -3.58
C GLN A 271 23.57 -14.93 -4.52
N ARG A 272 23.64 -15.92 -5.43
CA ARG A 272 24.70 -16.00 -6.45
C ARG A 272 24.71 -14.80 -7.40
N LEU A 273 23.52 -14.30 -7.76
CA LEU A 273 23.35 -13.14 -8.63
C LEU A 273 23.60 -11.79 -7.90
N GLY A 274 23.79 -11.82 -6.58
CA GLY A 274 24.05 -10.62 -5.80
C GLY A 274 22.81 -9.80 -5.44
N VAL A 275 21.61 -10.24 -5.83
CA VAL A 275 20.32 -9.62 -5.45
C VAL A 275 19.93 -10.13 -4.07
N ARG A 276 20.05 -9.27 -3.07
CA ARG A 276 19.93 -9.66 -1.65
C ARG A 276 18.51 -9.58 -1.09
N ASN A 277 17.61 -8.90 -1.76
CA ASN A 277 16.26 -8.68 -1.29
C ASN A 277 15.31 -9.68 -1.95
N ILE A 278 14.60 -10.43 -1.12
CA ILE A 278 13.50 -11.31 -1.52
C ILE A 278 12.22 -10.74 -0.89
N CYS A 279 11.34 -10.25 -1.75
CA CYS A 279 10.04 -9.73 -1.38
C CYS A 279 9.00 -10.83 -1.50
N ILE A 280 8.39 -11.22 -0.39
CA ILE A 280 7.51 -12.38 -0.33
C ILE A 280 6.11 -11.90 0.04
N HIS A 281 5.15 -12.18 -0.83
CA HIS A 281 3.75 -11.95 -0.52
C HIS A 281 3.28 -12.96 0.53
N LYS A 282 2.84 -12.48 1.69
CA LYS A 282 2.33 -13.27 2.81
C LYS A 282 1.11 -12.58 3.42
N GLY A 283 0.10 -13.36 3.74
CA GLY A 283 -1.19 -12.84 4.17
C GLY A 283 -2.18 -12.85 3.01
N LEU A 284 -2.82 -11.75 2.75
CA LEU A 284 -3.88 -11.52 1.76
C LEU A 284 -3.81 -12.50 0.58
N PRO A 285 -4.72 -13.50 0.48
CA PRO A 285 -4.69 -14.49 -0.59
C PRO A 285 -5.07 -13.86 -1.93
N PHE A 286 -4.45 -14.32 -3.03
CA PHE A 286 -4.61 -13.75 -4.35
C PHE A 286 -4.58 -14.81 -5.46
N GLY A 287 -5.50 -14.73 -6.44
CA GLY A 287 -5.53 -15.59 -7.62
C GLY A 287 -5.75 -17.07 -7.33
N ARG A 288 -5.19 -17.95 -8.15
CA ARG A 288 -5.07 -19.39 -7.88
C ARG A 288 -4.11 -19.56 -6.72
N ARG A 289 -4.60 -20.06 -5.60
CA ARG A 289 -3.91 -19.95 -4.33
C ARG A 289 -4.09 -21.15 -3.43
N SER A 290 -3.07 -21.39 -2.66
CA SER A 290 -3.15 -22.18 -1.45
C SER A 290 -3.12 -21.25 -0.24
N TYR A 291 -4.22 -21.18 0.51
CA TYR A 291 -4.32 -20.27 1.67
C TYR A 291 -3.23 -20.55 2.71
N GLU A 292 -2.89 -21.81 2.96
CA GLU A 292 -1.87 -22.14 3.95
C GLU A 292 -0.50 -21.53 3.60
N HIS A 293 -0.13 -21.48 2.32
CA HIS A 293 1.13 -20.91 1.87
C HIS A 293 1.17 -19.38 1.98
N SER A 294 0.04 -18.72 2.28
CA SER A 294 0.00 -17.30 2.61
C SER A 294 0.44 -17.01 4.05
N THR A 295 0.48 -18.00 4.93
CA THR A 295 0.97 -17.82 6.30
C THR A 295 2.49 -17.70 6.35
N CYS A 296 3.02 -17.17 7.45
CA CYS A 296 4.44 -16.82 7.57
C CYS A 296 5.30 -17.92 8.21
N ARG A 297 4.81 -19.15 8.38
CA ARG A 297 5.50 -20.20 9.14
C ARG A 297 6.91 -20.54 8.61
N ASP A 298 7.17 -20.32 7.34
CA ASP A 298 8.43 -20.58 6.64
C ASP A 298 9.45 -19.44 6.74
N ILE A 299 9.04 -18.25 7.21
CA ILE A 299 9.87 -17.05 7.18
C ILE A 299 11.03 -17.09 8.16
N GLY A 300 10.77 -17.47 9.41
CA GLY A 300 11.82 -17.62 10.40
C GLY A 300 12.87 -18.67 10.00
N PRO A 301 12.47 -19.90 9.63
CA PRO A 301 13.39 -20.94 9.16
C PRO A 301 14.25 -20.50 7.94
N ILE A 302 13.65 -19.88 6.92
CA ILE A 302 14.40 -19.44 5.73
C ILE A 302 15.36 -18.29 6.05
N ALA A 303 14.93 -17.34 6.89
CA ALA A 303 15.76 -16.22 7.31
C ALA A 303 16.99 -16.70 8.15
N LYS A 304 16.80 -17.68 9.00
CA LYS A 304 17.89 -18.31 9.75
C LYS A 304 18.87 -19.05 8.86
N ARG A 305 18.37 -19.74 7.82
CA ARG A 305 19.19 -20.48 6.85
C ARG A 305 20.05 -19.54 5.99
N PHE A 306 19.52 -18.36 5.65
CA PHE A 306 20.19 -17.39 4.77
C PHE A 306 20.39 -16.02 5.45
N PRO A 307 21.27 -15.93 6.45
CA PRO A 307 21.43 -14.71 7.26
C PRO A 307 21.96 -13.49 6.47
N ASN A 308 22.52 -13.70 5.29
CA ASN A 308 23.04 -12.66 4.41
C ASN A 308 22.02 -12.20 3.34
N MET A 309 20.81 -12.77 3.36
CA MET A 309 19.70 -12.35 2.49
C MET A 309 18.68 -11.55 3.33
N ASN A 310 17.97 -10.64 2.72
CA ASN A 310 16.87 -9.89 3.34
C ASN A 310 15.54 -10.45 2.87
N PHE A 311 14.64 -10.72 3.80
CA PHE A 311 13.30 -11.21 3.54
C PHE A 311 12.29 -10.13 3.91
N LEU A 312 11.71 -9.49 2.88
CA LEU A 312 10.73 -8.43 3.01
C LEU A 312 9.33 -9.06 2.88
N ILE A 313 8.61 -9.08 3.99
CA ILE A 313 7.33 -9.80 4.10
C ILE A 313 6.21 -8.82 3.78
N TYR A 314 5.76 -8.87 2.54
CA TYR A 314 4.71 -8.00 2.02
C TYR A 314 3.39 -8.33 2.69
N HIS A 315 2.68 -7.28 3.11
CA HIS A 315 1.47 -7.32 3.94
C HIS A 315 1.69 -7.91 5.35
N SER A 316 2.95 -8.24 5.73
CA SER A 316 3.30 -8.72 7.08
C SER A 316 2.48 -9.92 7.58
N GLY A 317 1.94 -10.74 6.67
CA GLY A 317 1.05 -11.85 7.01
C GLY A 317 -0.40 -11.47 7.31
N PHE A 318 -0.77 -10.20 7.18
CA PHE A 318 -2.10 -9.68 7.50
C PHE A 318 -3.23 -10.43 6.79
N VAL A 319 -4.34 -10.66 7.50
CA VAL A 319 -5.60 -11.20 6.98
C VAL A 319 -6.75 -10.26 7.33
N SER A 320 -7.68 -10.09 6.38
CA SER A 320 -8.77 -9.10 6.49
C SER A 320 -9.96 -9.58 7.32
N GLU A 321 -10.11 -10.89 7.48
CA GLU A 321 -11.29 -11.53 8.04
C GLU A 321 -11.35 -11.43 9.57
N GLN A 322 -10.23 -11.16 10.20
CA GLN A 322 -10.11 -11.13 11.66
C GLN A 322 -9.41 -9.85 12.13
N PRO A 323 -9.88 -9.23 13.23
CA PRO A 323 -9.18 -8.11 13.81
C PRO A 323 -7.81 -8.53 14.36
N GLU A 324 -6.84 -7.64 14.30
CA GLU A 324 -5.57 -7.83 14.98
C GLU A 324 -5.71 -7.49 16.47
N GLY A 325 -5.27 -8.41 17.32
CA GLY A 325 -5.19 -8.28 18.77
C GLY A 325 -3.75 -8.28 19.28
N PRO A 326 -3.55 -8.39 20.59
CA PRO A 326 -2.23 -8.68 21.15
C PRO A 326 -1.70 -10.00 20.61
N TYR A 327 -0.39 -10.19 20.64
CA TYR A 327 0.22 -11.45 20.17
C TYR A 327 -0.38 -12.67 20.88
N ASP A 328 -0.88 -13.61 20.06
CA ASP A 328 -1.39 -14.90 20.50
C ASP A 328 -0.63 -16.02 19.77
N PRO A 329 0.21 -16.82 20.47
CA PRO A 329 0.97 -17.92 19.87
C PRO A 329 0.09 -19.05 19.33
N LYS A 330 -1.20 -19.09 19.65
CA LYS A 330 -2.16 -20.08 19.13
C LYS A 330 -2.75 -19.70 17.79
N ARG A 331 -2.61 -18.43 17.41
CA ARG A 331 -3.11 -17.95 16.12
C ARG A 331 -2.10 -18.29 15.02
N THR A 332 -2.53 -19.05 14.05
CA THR A 332 -1.69 -19.57 12.94
C THR A 332 -1.69 -18.71 11.69
N ASP A 333 -2.49 -17.66 11.66
CA ASP A 333 -2.60 -16.68 10.56
C ASP A 333 -2.39 -15.24 11.07
N GLY A 334 -2.58 -14.25 10.19
CA GLY A 334 -2.38 -12.86 10.52
C GLY A 334 -0.93 -12.51 10.84
N ILE A 335 -0.71 -11.34 11.42
CA ILE A 335 0.61 -10.88 11.85
C ILE A 335 1.20 -11.82 12.91
N ASP A 336 0.37 -12.51 13.69
CA ASP A 336 0.82 -13.46 14.70
C ASP A 336 1.59 -14.63 14.07
N SER A 337 1.24 -15.08 12.86
CA SER A 337 1.99 -16.11 12.16
C SER A 337 3.44 -15.70 11.85
N LEU A 338 3.65 -14.42 11.50
CA LEU A 338 4.99 -13.86 11.29
C LEU A 338 5.76 -13.78 12.60
N VAL A 339 5.13 -13.27 13.65
CA VAL A 339 5.75 -13.16 14.99
C VAL A 339 6.14 -14.53 15.52
N THR A 340 5.26 -15.51 15.46
CA THR A 340 5.53 -16.89 15.89
C THR A 340 6.72 -17.47 15.12
N SER A 341 6.72 -17.33 13.79
CA SER A 341 7.78 -17.88 12.94
C SER A 341 9.18 -17.34 13.30
N VAL A 342 9.31 -16.02 13.51
CA VAL A 342 10.62 -15.44 13.87
C VAL A 342 11.05 -15.82 15.29
N LEU A 343 10.12 -15.89 16.25
CA LEU A 343 10.40 -16.27 17.62
C LEU A 343 10.87 -17.73 17.73
N GLU A 344 10.15 -18.66 17.11
CA GLU A 344 10.48 -20.08 17.09
C GLU A 344 11.83 -20.37 16.43
N ALA A 345 12.13 -19.68 15.33
CA ALA A 345 13.41 -19.79 14.65
C ALA A 345 14.56 -19.09 15.38
N GLY A 346 14.28 -18.27 16.39
CA GLY A 346 15.26 -17.46 17.10
C GLY A 346 15.84 -16.31 16.29
N VAL A 347 15.11 -15.83 15.28
CA VAL A 347 15.48 -14.63 14.50
C VAL A 347 15.28 -13.40 15.39
N LYS A 348 16.32 -12.58 15.52
CA LYS A 348 16.28 -11.41 16.39
C LYS A 348 15.59 -10.22 15.72
N PRO A 349 14.91 -9.34 16.49
CA PRO A 349 14.44 -8.08 15.97
C PRO A 349 15.56 -7.26 15.29
N ASN A 350 15.20 -6.51 14.26
CA ASN A 350 16.12 -5.68 13.46
C ASN A 350 17.23 -6.47 12.71
N SER A 351 17.00 -7.75 12.42
CA SER A 351 17.94 -8.57 11.65
C SER A 351 17.63 -8.52 10.13
N ASN A 352 17.35 -9.65 9.52
CA ASN A 352 17.17 -9.79 8.07
C ASN A 352 15.71 -10.09 7.66
N VAL A 353 14.77 -10.01 8.57
CA VAL A 353 13.32 -10.05 8.30
C VAL A 353 12.77 -8.64 8.42
N TYR A 354 12.04 -8.21 7.41
CA TYR A 354 11.39 -6.91 7.32
C TYR A 354 9.90 -7.09 7.14
N ALA A 355 9.10 -6.34 7.90
CA ALA A 355 7.64 -6.30 7.80
C ALA A 355 7.22 -5.12 6.93
N GLU A 356 6.46 -5.37 5.87
CA GLU A 356 6.00 -4.36 4.93
C GLU A 356 4.51 -4.07 5.15
N LEU A 357 4.08 -2.80 4.97
CA LEU A 357 2.78 -2.30 5.40
C LEU A 357 1.75 -2.13 4.28
N GLY A 358 2.07 -2.45 3.03
CA GLY A 358 1.15 -2.31 1.89
C GLY A 358 -0.20 -2.98 2.15
N SER A 359 -1.29 -2.32 1.79
CA SER A 359 -2.67 -2.68 2.12
C SER A 359 -2.96 -2.80 3.62
N THR A 360 -2.06 -3.41 4.40
CA THR A 360 -2.22 -3.64 5.84
C THR A 360 -2.48 -2.36 6.61
N TRP A 361 -1.63 -1.34 6.40
CA TRP A 361 -1.78 -0.05 7.07
C TRP A 361 -3.10 0.62 6.69
N ARG A 362 -3.37 0.76 5.39
CA ARG A 362 -4.59 1.40 4.91
C ARG A 362 -5.85 0.71 5.44
N PHE A 363 -5.86 -0.62 5.37
CA PHE A 363 -7.04 -1.38 5.79
C PHE A 363 -7.31 -1.25 7.28
N LEU A 364 -6.26 -1.29 8.11
CA LEU A 364 -6.41 -1.25 9.57
C LEU A 364 -6.64 0.16 10.11
N SER A 365 -5.82 1.13 9.71
CA SER A 365 -5.71 2.42 10.41
C SER A 365 -7.01 3.22 10.46
N MET A 366 -7.75 3.24 9.38
CA MET A 366 -8.98 4.02 9.28
C MET A 366 -10.23 3.22 9.68
N ARG A 367 -10.19 1.90 9.55
CA ARG A 367 -11.35 1.04 9.87
C ARG A 367 -11.38 0.59 11.32
N ASP A 368 -10.24 0.25 11.88
CA ASP A 368 -10.11 -0.18 13.27
C ASP A 368 -8.76 0.25 13.86
N PRO A 369 -8.69 1.46 14.44
CA PRO A 369 -7.46 1.96 15.02
C PRO A 369 -6.96 1.14 16.21
N THR A 370 -7.80 0.31 16.85
CA THR A 370 -7.37 -0.61 17.90
C THR A 370 -6.60 -1.79 17.30
N SER A 371 -7.13 -2.39 16.23
CA SER A 371 -6.40 -3.42 15.47
C SER A 371 -5.11 -2.86 14.87
N ALA A 372 -5.13 -1.63 14.34
CA ALA A 372 -3.93 -0.95 13.85
C ALA A 372 -2.87 -0.79 14.94
N ALA A 373 -3.28 -0.40 16.15
CA ALA A 373 -2.37 -0.27 17.29
C ALA A 373 -1.71 -1.60 17.68
N HIS A 374 -2.47 -2.69 17.70
CA HIS A 374 -1.92 -4.03 17.96
C HIS A 374 -1.00 -4.51 16.84
N ALA A 375 -1.38 -4.30 15.58
CA ALA A 375 -0.56 -4.65 14.43
C ALA A 375 0.80 -3.94 14.48
N MET A 376 0.80 -2.61 14.57
CA MET A 376 2.01 -1.81 14.64
C MET A 376 2.84 -2.13 15.89
N GLY A 377 2.19 -2.27 17.05
CA GLY A 377 2.86 -2.62 18.31
C GLY A 377 3.59 -3.95 18.22
N LYS A 378 2.95 -4.99 17.66
CA LYS A 378 3.57 -6.31 17.44
C LYS A 378 4.77 -6.23 16.49
N LEU A 379 4.60 -5.54 15.35
CA LEU A 379 5.66 -5.41 14.36
C LEU A 379 6.88 -4.67 14.93
N PHE A 380 6.69 -3.57 15.62
CA PHE A 380 7.80 -2.84 16.26
C PHE A 380 8.48 -3.67 17.35
N LYS A 381 7.73 -4.37 18.16
CA LYS A 381 8.26 -5.15 19.28
C LYS A 381 9.01 -6.40 18.83
N TYR A 382 8.46 -7.17 17.92
CA TYR A 382 8.96 -8.51 17.58
C TYR A 382 9.79 -8.57 16.30
N ILE A 383 9.46 -7.74 15.28
CA ILE A 383 10.27 -7.65 14.06
C ILE A 383 11.32 -6.56 14.23
N GLY A 384 10.99 -5.51 14.94
CA GLY A 384 11.89 -4.44 15.34
C GLY A 384 11.65 -3.10 14.61
N GLU A 385 11.90 -2.00 15.33
CA GLU A 385 11.68 -0.63 14.85
C GLU A 385 12.47 -0.28 13.58
N ASN A 386 13.61 -0.94 13.33
CA ASN A 386 14.45 -0.72 12.16
C ASN A 386 14.11 -1.68 11.00
N SER A 387 13.08 -2.51 11.15
CA SER A 387 12.70 -3.54 10.18
C SER A 387 11.23 -3.47 9.75
N VAL A 388 10.53 -2.39 10.06
CA VAL A 388 9.20 -2.10 9.51
C VAL A 388 9.36 -1.14 8.34
N LEU A 389 8.82 -1.50 7.17
CA LEU A 389 8.97 -0.78 5.91
C LEU A 389 7.63 -0.19 5.47
N TRP A 390 7.70 1.01 4.95
CA TRP A 390 6.57 1.69 4.33
C TRP A 390 6.28 1.10 2.96
N GLY A 391 5.04 0.69 2.74
CA GLY A 391 4.48 0.33 1.47
C GLY A 391 3.01 0.72 1.44
N THR A 392 2.50 1.12 0.29
CA THR A 392 1.12 1.57 0.15
C THR A 392 0.25 0.67 -0.69
N ASP A 393 0.86 -0.15 -1.52
CA ASP A 393 0.16 -0.98 -2.49
C ASP A 393 -0.68 -0.16 -3.48
N SER A 394 -0.21 1.09 -3.73
CA SER A 394 -0.82 1.95 -4.77
C SER A 394 -0.54 1.32 -6.15
N ILE A 395 -1.45 1.46 -7.11
CA ILE A 395 -2.46 2.52 -7.34
C ILE A 395 -3.90 2.16 -6.90
N TRP A 396 -4.18 0.95 -6.43
CA TRP A 396 -5.54 0.45 -6.14
C TRP A 396 -6.35 1.41 -5.26
N TYR A 397 -5.67 2.11 -4.39
CA TYR A 397 -6.27 3.07 -3.45
C TYR A 397 -6.17 4.52 -3.92
N GLY A 398 -5.75 4.76 -5.18
CA GLY A 398 -5.43 6.09 -5.70
C GLY A 398 -4.19 6.67 -5.03
N SER A 399 -4.13 8.00 -4.93
CA SER A 399 -3.00 8.65 -4.26
C SER A 399 -2.80 8.14 -2.83
N PRO A 400 -1.57 7.78 -2.43
CA PRO A 400 -1.25 7.33 -1.09
C PRO A 400 -1.18 8.44 -0.03
N GLN A 401 -1.51 9.68 -0.38
CA GLN A 401 -1.38 10.81 0.54
C GLN A 401 -2.21 10.65 1.83
N ASP A 402 -3.38 10.05 1.73
CA ASP A 402 -4.22 9.78 2.88
C ASP A 402 -3.57 8.79 3.86
N GLN A 403 -2.96 7.73 3.34
CA GLN A 403 -2.23 6.74 4.14
C GLN A 403 -1.02 7.38 4.83
N ILE A 404 -0.29 8.26 4.12
CA ILE A 404 0.86 8.99 4.64
C ILE A 404 0.42 9.93 5.77
N GLN A 405 -0.63 10.72 5.57
CA GLN A 405 -1.13 11.67 6.58
C GLN A 405 -1.68 10.95 7.81
N ALA A 406 -2.37 9.83 7.61
CA ALA A 406 -2.85 8.99 8.71
C ALA A 406 -1.68 8.40 9.52
N PHE A 407 -0.63 7.85 8.88
CA PHE A 407 0.51 7.30 9.61
C PHE A 407 1.35 8.38 10.29
N ARG A 408 1.46 9.56 9.67
CA ARG A 408 2.19 10.72 10.24
C ARG A 408 1.62 11.16 11.58
N THR A 409 0.34 10.95 11.80
CA THR A 409 -0.36 11.39 13.01
C THR A 409 -0.78 10.25 13.95
N PHE A 410 -0.67 9.00 13.51
CA PHE A 410 -1.13 7.85 14.29
C PHE A 410 -0.29 7.63 15.55
N GLN A 411 -1.00 7.27 16.65
CA GLN A 411 -0.42 6.85 17.92
C GLN A 411 -1.11 5.62 18.48
N ILE A 412 -0.33 4.79 19.16
CA ILE A 412 -0.83 3.71 20.01
C ILE A 412 -1.22 4.34 21.34
N SER A 413 -2.41 4.03 21.87
CA SER A 413 -2.85 4.55 23.16
C SER A 413 -1.91 4.14 24.29
N GLU A 414 -1.77 5.01 25.29
CA GLU A 414 -0.92 4.75 26.47
C GLU A 414 -1.29 3.42 27.14
N ALA A 415 -2.59 3.16 27.33
CA ALA A 415 -3.08 1.92 27.92
C ALA A 415 -2.60 0.66 27.19
N LEU A 416 -2.53 0.67 25.85
CA LEU A 416 -2.00 -0.47 25.09
C LEU A 416 -0.48 -0.52 25.14
N ARG A 417 0.20 0.63 25.13
CA ARG A 417 1.66 0.68 25.25
C ARG A 417 2.13 0.10 26.58
N GLU A 418 1.52 0.51 27.69
CA GLU A 418 1.85 0.00 29.01
C GLU A 418 1.51 -1.49 29.16
N LYS A 419 0.32 -1.89 28.73
CA LYS A 419 -0.16 -3.26 28.88
C LYS A 419 0.63 -4.29 28.08
N PHE A 420 1.08 -3.94 26.87
CA PHE A 420 1.71 -4.87 25.95
C PHE A 420 3.17 -4.54 25.63
N ASP A 421 3.72 -3.53 26.31
CA ASP A 421 5.09 -3.06 26.09
C ASP A 421 5.32 -2.72 24.61
N TYR A 422 4.39 -1.92 24.02
CA TYR A 422 4.51 -1.39 22.67
C TYR A 422 5.25 -0.04 22.70
N PRO A 423 6.09 0.27 21.71
CA PRO A 423 6.80 1.53 21.68
C PRO A 423 5.86 2.71 21.38
N THR A 424 6.26 3.90 21.80
CA THR A 424 5.66 5.16 21.33
C THR A 424 6.09 5.41 19.89
N ILE A 425 5.14 5.79 19.03
CA ILE A 425 5.45 6.15 17.64
C ILE A 425 6.01 7.59 17.62
N THR A 426 7.30 7.71 17.90
CA THR A 426 8.02 9.00 17.90
C THR A 426 8.23 9.52 16.47
N PRO A 427 8.52 10.82 16.27
CA PRO A 427 8.91 11.36 14.96
C PRO A 427 10.09 10.59 14.34
N THR A 428 11.06 10.16 15.15
CA THR A 428 12.18 9.32 14.68
C THR A 428 11.72 7.97 14.18
N LEU A 429 10.82 7.30 14.90
CA LEU A 429 10.27 6.00 14.46
C LEU A 429 9.43 6.15 13.18
N ARG A 430 8.64 7.23 13.06
CA ARG A 430 7.92 7.53 11.81
C ARG A 430 8.86 7.71 10.61
N ALA A 431 9.92 8.49 10.77
CA ALA A 431 10.92 8.70 9.72
C ALA A 431 11.63 7.39 9.33
N LYS A 432 11.91 6.52 10.31
CA LYS A 432 12.44 5.17 10.05
C LYS A 432 11.48 4.36 9.16
N VAL A 433 10.21 4.26 9.56
CA VAL A 433 9.20 3.49 8.80
C VAL A 433 8.98 4.09 7.43
N PHE A 434 8.79 5.40 7.30
CA PHE A 434 8.54 6.06 6.03
C PHE A 434 9.63 5.86 4.98
N GLY A 435 10.89 5.73 5.37
CA GLY A 435 11.91 5.56 4.36
C GLY A 435 13.28 5.14 4.87
N LEU A 436 13.71 5.58 6.07
CA LEU A 436 15.08 5.33 6.53
C LEU A 436 15.38 3.83 6.70
N ASN A 437 14.41 3.03 7.12
CA ASN A 437 14.57 1.58 7.25
C ASN A 437 14.83 0.90 5.91
N ALA A 438 14.14 1.34 4.85
CA ALA A 438 14.29 0.75 3.52
C ALA A 438 15.65 1.05 2.89
N THR A 439 16.31 2.14 3.29
CA THR A 439 17.65 2.49 2.74
C THR A 439 18.69 1.41 2.97
N LYS A 440 18.60 0.66 4.07
CA LYS A 440 19.55 -0.41 4.42
C LYS A 440 19.45 -1.61 3.46
N PRO A 441 18.29 -2.31 3.32
CA PRO A 441 18.18 -3.45 2.42
C PRO A 441 18.37 -3.07 0.95
N TYR A 442 17.91 -1.89 0.53
CA TYR A 442 18.07 -1.41 -0.84
C TYR A 442 19.43 -0.75 -1.11
N LYS A 443 20.30 -0.62 -0.10
CA LYS A 443 21.64 -0.02 -0.19
C LYS A 443 21.63 1.38 -0.80
N LEU A 444 20.70 2.21 -0.37
CA LEU A 444 20.53 3.57 -0.82
C LEU A 444 21.03 4.56 0.22
N SER A 445 21.58 5.68 -0.24
CA SER A 445 21.91 6.82 0.61
C SER A 445 20.81 7.87 0.50
N VAL A 446 20.26 8.31 1.64
CA VAL A 446 19.27 9.39 1.67
C VAL A 446 19.81 10.66 1.01
N ASN A 447 21.10 10.97 1.24
CA ASN A 447 21.73 12.15 0.64
C ASN A 447 21.83 12.03 -0.88
N ASP A 448 22.12 10.83 -1.42
CA ASP A 448 22.15 10.62 -2.85
C ASP A 448 20.75 10.75 -3.45
N ILE A 449 19.74 10.19 -2.77
CA ILE A 449 18.36 10.31 -3.23
C ILE A 449 17.92 11.79 -3.22
N ARG A 450 18.14 12.51 -2.14
CA ARG A 450 17.81 13.94 -2.06
C ARG A 450 18.49 14.74 -3.16
N ARG A 451 19.77 14.49 -3.41
CA ARG A 451 20.52 15.14 -4.48
C ARG A 451 19.90 14.93 -5.86
N HIS A 452 19.25 13.78 -6.09
CA HIS A 452 18.55 13.47 -7.34
C HIS A 452 17.08 13.93 -7.36
N THR A 453 16.47 14.15 -6.21
CA THR A 453 15.02 14.41 -6.11
C THR A 453 14.67 15.87 -5.80
N GLU A 454 15.56 16.64 -5.15
CA GLU A 454 15.27 18.03 -4.75
C GLU A 454 15.13 19.00 -5.94
N GLY A 455 15.74 18.71 -7.06
CA GLY A 455 15.72 19.57 -8.26
C GLY A 455 15.31 18.84 -9.54
N ASP A 456 14.85 17.60 -9.45
CA ASP A 456 14.44 16.84 -10.64
C ASP A 456 13.11 17.35 -11.22
N VAL A 457 12.76 16.87 -12.40
CA VAL A 457 11.54 17.28 -13.10
C VAL A 457 10.27 16.91 -12.32
N VAL A 458 10.28 15.82 -11.57
CA VAL A 458 9.14 15.46 -10.71
C VAL A 458 8.96 16.53 -9.64
N ALA A 459 10.04 17.02 -9.00
CA ALA A 459 9.96 18.10 -8.03
C ALA A 459 9.47 19.41 -8.67
N GLN A 460 9.97 19.75 -9.85
CA GLN A 460 9.53 20.93 -10.60
C GLN A 460 8.06 20.81 -11.04
N SER A 461 7.67 19.64 -11.56
CA SER A 461 6.27 19.34 -11.94
C SER A 461 5.35 19.40 -10.72
N LYS A 462 5.80 18.93 -9.55
CA LYS A 462 5.03 19.00 -8.31
C LYS A 462 4.87 20.44 -7.84
N LEU A 463 5.87 21.27 -7.95
CA LEU A 463 5.76 22.72 -7.65
C LEU A 463 4.71 23.38 -8.55
N ALA A 464 4.79 23.16 -9.87
CA ALA A 464 3.81 23.70 -10.82
C ALA A 464 2.41 23.15 -10.54
N TYR A 465 2.29 21.86 -10.28
CA TYR A 465 1.02 21.22 -9.93
C TYR A 465 0.42 21.79 -8.64
N SER A 466 1.25 22.11 -7.65
CA SER A 466 0.79 22.67 -6.37
C SER A 466 0.13 24.05 -6.47
N GLU A 467 0.36 24.80 -7.56
CA GLU A 467 -0.32 26.07 -7.81
C GLU A 467 -1.81 25.85 -8.13
N ARG A 468 -2.15 24.74 -8.80
CA ARG A 468 -3.53 24.35 -9.15
C ARG A 468 -3.73 22.84 -8.98
N PRO A 469 -3.71 22.35 -7.73
CA PRO A 469 -3.81 20.92 -7.47
C PRO A 469 -5.20 20.41 -7.88
N ASN A 470 -5.23 19.20 -8.41
CA ASN A 470 -6.47 18.51 -8.80
C ASN A 470 -6.48 17.06 -8.30
N PRO A 471 -6.41 16.82 -6.97
CA PRO A 471 -6.50 15.48 -6.42
C PRO A 471 -7.89 14.89 -6.67
N SER A 472 -7.93 13.63 -7.10
CA SER A 472 -9.20 12.95 -7.38
C SER A 472 -9.94 12.52 -6.12
N PHE A 473 -9.21 12.17 -5.05
CA PHE A 473 -9.72 11.48 -3.86
C PHE A 473 -10.49 10.19 -4.20
N VAL A 474 -10.10 9.51 -5.27
CA VAL A 474 -10.76 8.33 -5.80
C VAL A 474 -9.89 7.10 -5.54
N THR A 475 -10.53 5.95 -5.48
CA THR A 475 -9.89 4.64 -5.37
C THR A 475 -10.22 3.80 -6.60
N TYR A 476 -9.31 2.92 -7.01
CA TYR A 476 -9.42 2.15 -8.25
C TYR A 476 -9.67 0.66 -8.03
N GLY A 477 -9.36 0.11 -6.88
CA GLY A 477 -9.56 -1.29 -6.56
C GLY A 477 -11.05 -1.69 -6.44
N PRO A 478 -11.35 -2.99 -6.35
CA PRO A 478 -12.72 -3.47 -6.21
C PRO A 478 -13.37 -2.98 -4.92
N ARG A 479 -14.62 -2.53 -5.02
CA ARG A 479 -15.45 -2.00 -3.93
C ARG A 479 -16.64 -2.89 -3.57
N THR A 480 -16.94 -3.83 -4.46
CA THR A 480 -18.04 -4.78 -4.29
C THR A 480 -17.54 -6.21 -4.48
N ARG A 481 -18.25 -7.18 -3.89
CA ARG A 481 -17.96 -8.60 -4.11
C ARG A 481 -17.96 -8.97 -5.61
N ARG A 482 -18.86 -8.37 -6.39
CA ARG A 482 -18.94 -8.62 -7.83
C ARG A 482 -17.68 -8.19 -8.57
N GLU A 483 -17.18 -7.00 -8.28
CA GLU A 483 -15.93 -6.48 -8.85
C GLU A 483 -14.73 -7.32 -8.43
N PHE A 484 -14.69 -7.73 -7.16
CA PHE A 484 -13.67 -8.63 -6.65
C PHE A 484 -13.66 -9.98 -7.39
N LEU A 485 -14.82 -10.62 -7.55
CA LEU A 485 -14.93 -11.88 -8.27
C LEU A 485 -14.55 -11.74 -9.75
N ASN A 486 -14.91 -10.62 -10.39
CA ASN A 486 -14.48 -10.32 -11.75
C ASN A 486 -12.94 -10.20 -11.85
N LEU A 487 -12.31 -9.51 -10.91
CA LEU A 487 -10.85 -9.41 -10.84
C LEU A 487 -10.21 -10.79 -10.66
N GLN A 488 -10.71 -11.59 -9.71
CA GLN A 488 -10.22 -12.96 -9.46
C GLN A 488 -10.33 -13.85 -10.71
N HIS A 489 -11.41 -13.75 -11.45
CA HIS A 489 -11.59 -14.47 -12.70
C HIS A 489 -10.46 -14.20 -13.70
N TRP A 490 -10.07 -12.94 -13.87
CA TRP A 490 -9.01 -12.54 -14.80
C TRP A 490 -7.60 -12.85 -14.29
N HIS A 491 -7.42 -12.98 -13.01
CA HIS A 491 -6.15 -13.38 -12.39
C HIS A 491 -6.01 -14.91 -12.24
N GLY A 492 -6.92 -15.69 -12.81
CA GLY A 492 -6.90 -17.14 -12.74
C GLY A 492 -7.33 -17.70 -11.40
N GLY A 493 -8.03 -16.92 -10.58
CA GLY A 493 -8.74 -17.38 -9.40
C GLY A 493 -10.09 -18.00 -9.79
N GLU A 494 -10.52 -19.04 -9.08
CA GLU A 494 -11.92 -19.43 -9.12
C GLU A 494 -12.74 -18.47 -8.24
N PRO A 495 -13.93 -18.05 -8.70
CA PRO A 495 -14.81 -17.17 -7.94
C PRO A 495 -15.37 -17.84 -6.69
#